data_887134935f93fc07748fa01e1a0cac31
#
_entry.id   887134935f93fc07748fa01e1a0cac31
#
_cell.length_a   1.000
_cell.length_b   1.000
_cell.length_c   1.000
_cell.angle_alpha   90.00
_cell.angle_beta   90.00
_cell.angle_gamma   90.00
#
_symmetry.space_group_name_H-M   'P 1'
#
loop_
_entity.id
_entity.type
_entity.pdbx_description
1 polymer ?
#
loop_
_entity_poly.entity_id
_entity_poly.type
_entity_poly.pdbx_seq_one_letter_code
_entity_poly.pdbx_strand_id
1 'polypeptide(L)'
;MFEAFYEMYEPEEQEVIALISHTLGAGYNNRGGFWQMTVSSLGLMFCADGRAEIREGRLEWPVTEAERNSDKGWRRFQDKQIYRIKVRRLLDEMVPSHTTPKKFNCWAVTQVLEPSVSCPQLEAVLEEYNKPVVIEDPVLGTLTLNRKFDMFESTTTWNGKKILLHLEINPESKSSWSRARTAAKKLVTNQESWDRAMREFAAEKLTELANDWQAEDEAHRDDAPITEEAFVKRITLSELSVTSGGSITAYFDDDDMFWGHAVEICGSLKKGVTYANLAG
;
A
#
# COMPACT_ATOMS: atom_id res chain seq x y z
N MET A 1 5.08 17.27 -26.40
CA MET A 1 4.45 15.96 -26.12
C MET A 1 3.80 15.91 -24.72
N PHE A 2 4.39 16.53 -23.70
CA PHE A 2 3.87 16.50 -22.32
C PHE A 2 3.40 17.88 -21.84
N GLU A 3 2.95 18.73 -22.74
CA GLU A 3 2.53 20.10 -22.43
C GLU A 3 1.41 20.13 -21.39
N ALA A 4 0.37 19.30 -21.58
CA ALA A 4 -0.74 19.16 -20.64
C ALA A 4 -0.32 18.69 -19.22
N PHE A 5 0.82 17.99 -19.08
CA PHE A 5 1.37 17.67 -17.77
C PHE A 5 1.96 18.93 -17.11
N TYR A 6 2.81 19.65 -17.83
CA TYR A 6 3.50 20.82 -17.27
C TYR A 6 2.59 22.03 -17.03
N GLU A 7 1.43 22.10 -17.72
CA GLU A 7 0.40 23.10 -17.44
C GLU A 7 -0.24 22.95 -16.04
N MET A 8 -0.11 21.80 -15.40
CA MET A 8 -0.56 21.60 -14.01
C MET A 8 0.38 22.23 -12.97
N TYR A 9 1.55 22.69 -13.37
CA TYR A 9 2.61 23.19 -12.50
C TYR A 9 3.00 24.63 -12.80
N GLU A 10 3.55 25.31 -11.81
CA GLU A 10 4.11 26.66 -11.99
C GLU A 10 5.18 26.68 -13.10
N PRO A 11 5.25 27.76 -13.90
CA PRO A 11 6.23 27.84 -15.00
C PRO A 11 7.65 27.99 -14.50
N GLU A 12 7.85 28.48 -13.27
CA GLU A 12 9.17 28.72 -12.69
C GLU A 12 9.82 27.42 -12.22
N GLU A 13 11.04 27.18 -12.72
CA GLU A 13 11.85 26.05 -12.27
C GLU A 13 12.67 26.43 -11.04
N GLN A 14 12.71 25.52 -10.08
CA GLN A 14 13.53 25.61 -8.88
C GLN A 14 14.53 24.48 -8.87
N GLU A 15 15.77 24.77 -8.50
CA GLU A 15 16.79 23.77 -8.29
C GLU A 15 16.79 23.35 -6.83
N VAL A 16 16.67 22.05 -6.59
CA VAL A 16 16.60 21.48 -5.25
C VAL A 16 17.48 20.24 -5.13
N ILE A 17 17.89 19.96 -3.89
CA ILE A 17 18.40 18.65 -3.47
C ILE A 17 17.24 17.91 -2.83
N ALA A 18 16.90 16.71 -3.33
CA ALA A 18 15.77 15.92 -2.91
C ALA A 18 16.21 14.57 -2.36
N LEU A 19 15.69 14.19 -1.20
CA LEU A 19 15.83 12.83 -0.66
C LEU A 19 14.63 11.98 -1.07
N ILE A 20 14.88 10.97 -1.89
CA ILE A 20 13.87 10.01 -2.33
C ILE A 20 13.65 8.95 -1.25
N SER A 21 12.41 8.64 -0.90
CA SER A 21 12.10 7.52 -0.01
C SER A 21 11.90 6.22 -0.78
N HIS A 22 10.91 6.19 -1.67
CA HIS A 22 10.59 5.01 -2.48
C HIS A 22 9.76 5.37 -3.72
N THR A 23 9.74 4.44 -4.67
CA THR A 23 8.91 4.55 -5.88
C THR A 23 7.46 4.20 -5.57
N LEU A 24 6.52 5.06 -5.98
CA LEU A 24 5.08 4.84 -5.81
C LEU A 24 4.44 4.14 -7.02
N GLY A 25 5.05 4.27 -8.21
CA GLY A 25 4.56 3.64 -9.42
C GLY A 25 4.15 4.62 -10.52
N ALA A 26 3.32 4.15 -11.46
CA ALA A 26 2.81 4.91 -12.58
C ALA A 26 1.29 4.90 -12.65
N GLY A 27 0.69 6.06 -12.90
CA GLY A 27 -0.71 6.23 -13.25
C GLY A 27 -0.88 6.71 -14.69
N TYR A 28 -1.94 6.24 -15.38
CA TYR A 28 -2.25 6.75 -16.71
C TYR A 28 -3.15 7.98 -16.61
N ASN A 29 -2.70 9.09 -17.21
CA ASN A 29 -3.48 10.32 -17.31
C ASN A 29 -4.30 10.30 -18.61
N ASN A 30 -5.59 9.96 -18.50
CA ASN A 30 -6.50 9.86 -19.64
C ASN A 30 -6.71 11.22 -20.37
N ARG A 31 -6.57 12.35 -19.68
CA ARG A 31 -6.78 13.68 -20.28
C ARG A 31 -5.61 14.09 -21.15
N GLY A 32 -4.40 13.75 -20.72
CA GLY A 32 -3.17 14.12 -21.45
C GLY A 32 -2.59 13.00 -22.33
N GLY A 33 -3.10 11.76 -22.22
CA GLY A 33 -2.63 10.60 -23.00
C GLY A 33 -1.19 10.17 -22.68
N PHE A 34 -0.75 10.29 -21.41
CA PHE A 34 0.59 9.94 -20.98
C PHE A 34 0.57 9.18 -19.65
N TRP A 35 1.65 8.45 -19.38
CA TRP A 35 1.89 7.88 -18.07
C TRP A 35 2.58 8.89 -17.16
N GLN A 36 2.16 8.96 -15.92
CA GLN A 36 2.73 9.81 -14.89
C GLN A 36 3.42 8.92 -13.86
N MET A 37 4.74 9.03 -13.80
CA MET A 37 5.56 8.34 -12.80
C MET A 37 5.59 9.17 -11.52
N THR A 38 5.60 8.49 -10.37
CA THR A 38 5.62 9.14 -9.06
C THR A 38 6.59 8.44 -8.12
N VAL A 39 7.38 9.23 -7.41
CA VAL A 39 8.17 8.79 -6.26
C VAL A 39 7.84 9.64 -5.04
N SER A 40 7.95 9.07 -3.85
CA SER A 40 7.87 9.80 -2.59
C SER A 40 9.23 10.40 -2.22
N SER A 41 9.24 11.61 -1.67
CA SER A 41 10.41 12.27 -1.10
C SER A 41 10.21 12.55 0.38
N LEU A 42 11.28 12.49 1.18
CA LEU A 42 11.28 12.82 2.62
C LEU A 42 11.60 14.29 2.89
N GLY A 43 12.12 15.00 1.90
CA GLY A 43 12.44 16.40 2.04
C GLY A 43 13.15 16.97 0.83
N LEU A 44 13.09 18.30 0.74
CA LEU A 44 13.73 19.11 -0.28
C LEU A 44 14.59 20.20 0.38
N MET A 45 15.77 20.46 -0.21
CA MET A 45 16.62 21.61 0.08
C MET A 45 16.69 22.50 -1.14
N PHE A 46 16.23 23.74 -1.05
CA PHE A 46 16.22 24.70 -2.14
C PHE A 46 17.62 25.29 -2.30
N CYS A 47 18.23 25.17 -3.50
CA CYS A 47 19.59 25.61 -3.75
C CYS A 47 19.72 27.13 -3.74
N ALA A 48 18.65 27.87 -4.05
CA ALA A 48 18.68 29.33 -4.14
C ALA A 48 18.89 30.04 -2.78
N ASP A 49 18.30 29.52 -1.73
CA ASP A 49 18.27 30.18 -0.39
C ASP A 49 18.67 29.25 0.76
N GLY A 50 18.95 27.97 0.47
CA GLY A 50 19.28 26.96 1.48
C GLY A 50 18.11 26.56 2.37
N ARG A 51 16.88 26.94 2.04
CA ARG A 51 15.67 26.58 2.78
C ARG A 51 15.43 25.08 2.71
N ALA A 52 15.19 24.49 3.88
CA ALA A 52 14.81 23.08 3.99
C ALA A 52 13.30 22.95 4.11
N GLU A 53 12.73 22.00 3.38
CA GLU A 53 11.35 21.56 3.53
C GLU A 53 11.35 20.06 3.84
N ILE A 54 11.47 19.75 5.15
CA ILE A 54 11.56 18.38 5.65
C ILE A 54 10.14 17.90 5.94
N ARG A 55 9.52 17.38 4.91
CA ARG A 55 8.20 16.71 4.97
C ARG A 55 8.03 15.82 3.75
N GLU A 56 7.19 14.82 3.89
CA GLU A 56 6.86 13.95 2.78
C GLU A 56 6.23 14.72 1.62
N GLY A 57 6.62 14.34 0.41
CA GLY A 57 6.15 14.94 -0.83
C GLY A 57 6.19 13.97 -1.99
N ARG A 58 5.57 14.38 -3.09
CA ARG A 58 5.53 13.62 -4.34
C ARG A 58 6.38 14.34 -5.38
N LEU A 59 7.21 13.57 -6.07
CA LEU A 59 7.94 14.01 -7.24
C LEU A 59 7.40 13.24 -8.45
N GLU A 60 6.93 13.97 -9.46
CA GLU A 60 6.20 13.39 -10.58
C GLU A 60 6.85 13.80 -11.90
N TRP A 61 6.79 12.93 -12.92
CA TRP A 61 7.21 13.23 -14.27
C TRP A 61 6.44 12.41 -15.29
N PRO A 62 6.20 12.93 -16.50
CA PRO A 62 5.50 12.21 -17.54
C PRO A 62 6.47 11.32 -18.30
N VAL A 63 5.97 10.17 -18.78
CA VAL A 63 6.67 9.24 -19.66
C VAL A 63 5.75 8.72 -20.74
N THR A 64 6.34 8.35 -21.88
CA THR A 64 5.62 7.61 -22.92
C THR A 64 5.42 6.16 -22.51
N GLU A 65 4.54 5.44 -23.22
CA GLU A 65 4.36 3.99 -23.05
C GLU A 65 5.68 3.23 -23.25
N ALA A 66 6.47 3.62 -24.26
CA ALA A 66 7.77 3.00 -24.53
C ALA A 66 8.78 3.24 -23.41
N GLU A 67 8.83 4.46 -22.86
CA GLU A 67 9.69 4.78 -21.71
C GLU A 67 9.24 4.05 -20.45
N ARG A 68 7.92 3.97 -20.21
CA ARG A 68 7.36 3.21 -19.09
C ARG A 68 7.81 1.75 -19.12
N ASN A 69 7.76 1.12 -20.28
CA ASN A 69 8.10 -0.29 -20.46
C ASN A 69 9.63 -0.52 -20.56
N SER A 70 10.44 0.53 -20.50
CA SER A 70 11.89 0.45 -20.45
C SER A 70 12.41 0.50 -19.02
N ASP A 71 13.59 -0.06 -18.79
CA ASP A 71 14.30 0.04 -17.50
C ASP A 71 14.52 1.49 -17.04
N LYS A 72 14.66 2.45 -17.97
CA LYS A 72 14.88 3.86 -17.67
C LYS A 72 13.62 4.54 -17.07
N GLY A 73 12.43 4.21 -17.57
CA GLY A 73 11.19 4.83 -17.09
C GLY A 73 10.94 4.60 -15.60
N TRP A 74 11.13 3.38 -15.15
CA TRP A 74 10.92 2.98 -13.75
C TRP A 74 12.09 3.31 -12.83
N ARG A 75 13.30 3.43 -13.36
CA ARG A 75 14.55 3.56 -12.58
C ARG A 75 15.20 4.93 -12.68
N ARG A 76 14.42 5.99 -12.89
CA ARG A 76 14.94 7.36 -12.89
C ARG A 76 15.54 7.74 -11.53
N PHE A 77 14.91 7.25 -10.45
CA PHE A 77 15.35 7.43 -9.08
C PHE A 77 15.53 6.06 -8.40
N GLN A 78 16.44 6.01 -7.45
CA GLN A 78 16.65 4.89 -6.55
C GLN A 78 16.14 5.26 -5.15
N ASP A 79 15.57 4.28 -4.47
CA ASP A 79 15.06 4.46 -3.11
C ASP A 79 16.19 4.84 -2.16
N LYS A 80 15.90 5.72 -1.23
CA LYS A 80 16.81 6.19 -0.17
C LYS A 80 18.08 6.89 -0.68
N GLN A 81 18.01 7.50 -1.86
CA GLN A 81 19.09 8.29 -2.42
C GLN A 81 18.76 9.78 -2.51
N ILE A 82 19.79 10.59 -2.52
CA ILE A 82 19.72 12.05 -2.60
C ILE A 82 20.14 12.50 -4.00
N TYR A 83 19.33 13.35 -4.62
CA TYR A 83 19.51 13.83 -5.98
C TYR A 83 19.47 15.36 -6.02
N ARG A 84 20.26 15.96 -6.91
CA ARG A 84 20.10 17.34 -7.33
C ARG A 84 19.23 17.37 -8.58
N ILE A 85 18.10 18.07 -8.52
CA ILE A 85 17.07 18.06 -9.56
C ILE A 85 16.50 19.45 -9.79
N LYS A 86 15.90 19.67 -10.97
CA LYS A 86 15.02 20.81 -11.20
C LYS A 86 13.57 20.38 -11.08
N VAL A 87 12.77 21.21 -10.43
CA VAL A 87 11.36 20.92 -10.15
C VAL A 87 10.49 22.15 -10.40
N ARG A 88 9.18 21.90 -10.65
CA ARG A 88 8.14 22.93 -10.68
C ARG A 88 7.07 22.58 -9.65
N ARG A 89 6.57 23.55 -8.90
CA ARG A 89 5.55 23.35 -7.90
C ARG A 89 4.19 23.10 -8.57
N LEU A 90 3.37 22.19 -8.01
CA LEU A 90 1.98 22.00 -8.43
C LEU A 90 1.18 23.27 -8.17
N LEU A 91 0.35 23.70 -9.15
CA LEU A 91 -0.56 24.83 -9.01
C LEU A 91 -1.59 24.55 -7.92
N ASP A 92 -1.95 25.57 -7.15
CA ASP A 92 -2.88 25.43 -6.02
C ASP A 92 -4.28 24.95 -6.48
N GLU A 93 -4.72 25.31 -7.67
CA GLU A 93 -5.98 24.87 -8.29
C GLU A 93 -5.97 23.39 -8.72
N MET A 94 -4.78 22.78 -8.87
CA MET A 94 -4.62 21.36 -9.21
C MET A 94 -4.55 20.46 -7.98
N VAL A 95 -4.52 21.05 -6.78
CA VAL A 95 -4.51 20.28 -5.54
C VAL A 95 -5.85 19.57 -5.35
N PRO A 96 -5.86 18.26 -5.05
CA PRO A 96 -7.08 17.49 -4.85
C PRO A 96 -8.00 18.10 -3.79
N SER A 97 -9.31 18.11 -4.03
CA SER A 97 -10.31 18.75 -3.17
C SER A 97 -10.41 18.22 -1.73
N HIS A 98 -9.90 17.00 -1.48
CA HIS A 98 -9.88 16.38 -0.16
C HIS A 98 -8.67 16.80 0.71
N THR A 99 -7.80 17.67 0.18
CA THR A 99 -6.61 18.19 0.88
C THR A 99 -6.45 19.69 0.65
N THR A 100 -5.34 20.27 1.03
CA THR A 100 -5.04 21.70 0.84
C THR A 100 -3.64 21.90 0.27
N PRO A 101 -3.33 23.02 -0.43
CA PRO A 101 -2.01 23.31 -0.97
C PRO A 101 -0.89 23.24 0.09
N LYS A 102 -1.20 23.63 1.33
CA LYS A 102 -0.26 23.56 2.44
C LYS A 102 0.10 22.13 2.85
N LYS A 103 -0.85 21.20 2.69
CA LYS A 103 -0.65 19.77 3.07
C LYS A 103 -0.18 18.92 1.91
N PHE A 104 -0.57 19.27 0.68
CA PHE A 104 -0.25 18.49 -0.51
C PHE A 104 1.07 18.98 -1.12
N ASN A 105 2.16 18.29 -0.81
CA ASN A 105 3.50 18.61 -1.29
C ASN A 105 3.78 17.82 -2.58
N CYS A 106 3.62 18.48 -3.74
CA CYS A 106 3.77 17.83 -5.04
C CYS A 106 4.54 18.71 -6.03
N TRP A 107 5.48 18.11 -6.75
CA TRP A 107 6.40 18.78 -7.65
C TRP A 107 6.61 17.97 -8.93
N ALA A 108 6.62 18.64 -10.08
CA ALA A 108 7.07 18.03 -11.33
C ALA A 108 8.59 18.04 -11.41
N VAL A 109 9.20 16.90 -11.72
CA VAL A 109 10.62 16.81 -12.04
C VAL A 109 10.82 17.14 -13.51
N THR A 110 11.53 18.23 -13.80
CA THR A 110 11.86 18.64 -15.17
C THR A 110 13.22 18.09 -15.61
N GLN A 111 14.17 17.98 -14.68
CA GLN A 111 15.52 17.48 -14.98
C GLN A 111 16.16 16.83 -13.74
N VAL A 112 16.85 15.72 -13.94
CA VAL A 112 17.82 15.18 -12.98
C VAL A 112 19.19 15.73 -13.34
N LEU A 113 19.80 16.50 -12.44
CA LEU A 113 21.10 17.15 -12.66
C LEU A 113 22.23 16.24 -12.21
N GLU A 114 22.12 15.69 -11.00
CA GLU A 114 23.18 14.89 -10.39
C GLU A 114 22.59 13.84 -9.45
N PRO A 115 22.95 12.56 -9.59
CA PRO A 115 22.62 11.52 -8.63
C PRO A 115 23.62 11.46 -7.47
N SER A 116 23.19 10.95 -6.33
CA SER A 116 24.06 10.63 -5.18
C SER A 116 24.85 11.83 -4.64
N VAL A 117 24.19 12.98 -4.49
CA VAL A 117 24.82 14.18 -3.92
C VAL A 117 24.82 14.11 -2.39
N SER A 118 25.83 14.72 -1.77
CA SER A 118 25.87 14.87 -0.31
C SER A 118 25.06 16.07 0.14
N CYS A 119 24.24 15.87 1.17
CA CYS A 119 23.47 16.90 1.86
C CYS A 119 23.27 16.50 3.33
N PRO A 120 24.10 17.02 4.26
CA PRO A 120 24.09 16.58 5.66
C PRO A 120 22.71 16.66 6.34
N GLN A 121 21.89 17.66 6.01
CA GLN A 121 20.54 17.78 6.54
C GLN A 121 19.63 16.64 6.09
N LEU A 122 19.68 16.26 4.81
CA LEU A 122 18.87 15.17 4.27
C LEU A 122 19.43 13.79 4.64
N GLU A 123 20.75 13.67 4.81
CA GLU A 123 21.40 12.47 5.34
C GLU A 123 20.93 12.18 6.77
N ALA A 124 20.82 13.20 7.63
CA ALA A 124 20.28 13.08 8.97
C ALA A 124 18.80 12.65 8.97
N VAL A 125 17.99 13.16 8.01
CA VAL A 125 16.60 12.71 7.82
C VAL A 125 16.56 11.26 7.42
N LEU A 126 17.42 10.82 6.50
CA LEU A 126 17.51 9.43 6.05
C LEU A 126 17.93 8.50 7.19
N GLU A 127 18.90 8.91 8.01
CA GLU A 127 19.32 8.14 9.18
C GLU A 127 18.14 7.92 10.14
N GLU A 128 17.38 8.97 10.45
CA GLU A 128 16.19 8.86 11.32
C GLU A 128 15.09 8.00 10.67
N TYR A 129 14.85 8.19 9.37
CA TYR A 129 13.88 7.39 8.61
C TYR A 129 14.24 5.89 8.61
N ASN A 130 15.52 5.55 8.56
CA ASN A 130 15.98 4.16 8.55
C ASN A 130 15.92 3.48 9.92
N LYS A 131 15.73 4.22 11.02
CA LYS A 131 15.58 3.60 12.33
C LYS A 131 14.34 2.71 12.37
N PRO A 132 14.47 1.45 12.78
CA PRO A 132 13.32 0.56 12.89
C PRO A 132 12.35 1.08 13.95
N VAL A 133 11.06 1.02 13.63
CA VAL A 133 9.98 1.28 14.61
C VAL A 133 9.36 -0.06 14.95
N VAL A 134 9.57 -0.49 16.18
CA VAL A 134 9.09 -1.79 16.67
C VAL A 134 8.22 -1.57 17.90
N ILE A 135 7.11 -2.30 17.99
CA ILE A 135 6.19 -2.30 19.12
C ILE A 135 5.98 -3.73 19.57
N GLU A 136 6.37 -4.04 20.80
CA GLU A 136 6.06 -5.32 21.41
C GLU A 136 4.62 -5.30 21.95
N ASP A 137 3.82 -6.25 21.54
CA ASP A 137 2.43 -6.38 21.96
C ASP A 137 2.14 -7.82 22.43
N PRO A 138 1.64 -8.02 23.66
CA PRO A 138 1.46 -9.36 24.23
C PRO A 138 0.41 -10.21 23.50
N VAL A 139 -0.48 -9.60 22.70
CA VAL A 139 -1.55 -10.29 21.96
C VAL A 139 -1.19 -10.44 20.49
N LEU A 140 -0.60 -9.39 19.90
CA LEU A 140 -0.36 -9.30 18.47
C LEU A 140 1.06 -9.71 18.06
N GLY A 141 1.97 -9.89 19.04
CA GLY A 141 3.40 -10.17 18.79
C GLY A 141 4.21 -8.89 18.53
N THR A 142 5.34 -9.08 17.89
CA THR A 142 6.26 -7.98 17.53
C THR A 142 5.77 -7.30 16.25
N LEU A 143 5.33 -6.07 16.37
CA LEU A 143 4.84 -5.24 15.26
C LEU A 143 6.00 -4.39 14.73
N THR A 144 6.40 -4.56 13.49
CA THR A 144 7.45 -3.78 12.82
C THR A 144 6.84 -2.87 11.76
N LEU A 145 7.18 -1.58 11.79
CA LEU A 145 6.66 -0.61 10.83
C LEU A 145 7.30 -0.81 9.44
N ASN A 146 6.48 -1.15 8.47
CA ASN A 146 6.82 -1.06 7.05
C ASN A 146 6.38 0.30 6.51
N ARG A 147 7.34 1.22 6.36
CA ARG A 147 7.07 2.60 5.92
C ARG A 147 6.66 2.70 4.45
N LYS A 148 7.02 1.71 3.64
CA LYS A 148 6.66 1.68 2.21
C LYS A 148 5.17 1.47 1.99
N PHE A 149 4.54 0.71 2.88
CA PHE A 149 3.12 0.37 2.79
C PHE A 149 2.27 1.02 3.89
N ASP A 150 2.88 1.89 4.72
CA ASP A 150 2.21 2.57 5.83
C ASP A 150 1.46 1.62 6.77
N MET A 151 2.10 0.49 7.09
CA MET A 151 1.53 -0.53 7.95
C MET A 151 2.52 -1.09 8.96
N PHE A 152 2.01 -1.60 10.07
CA PHE A 152 2.77 -2.51 10.91
C PHE A 152 2.52 -3.94 10.47
N GLU A 153 3.59 -4.69 10.36
CA GLU A 153 3.59 -6.11 10.04
C GLU A 153 3.96 -6.92 11.28
N SER A 154 3.28 -8.04 11.46
CA SER A 154 3.53 -9.00 12.54
C SER A 154 3.17 -10.41 12.10
N THR A 155 3.67 -11.40 12.84
CA THR A 155 3.17 -12.76 12.79
C THR A 155 2.46 -13.05 14.11
N THR A 156 1.16 -13.30 14.05
CA THR A 156 0.35 -13.64 15.21
C THR A 156 -0.20 -15.07 15.15
N THR A 157 -0.83 -15.52 16.23
CA THR A 157 -1.47 -16.85 16.27
C THR A 157 -2.98 -16.69 16.13
N TRP A 158 -3.55 -17.42 15.17
CA TRP A 158 -5.00 -17.51 14.93
C TRP A 158 -5.44 -18.97 14.94
N ASN A 159 -6.29 -19.35 15.90
CA ASN A 159 -6.74 -20.73 16.09
C ASN A 159 -5.60 -21.78 16.05
N GLY A 160 -4.46 -21.44 16.70
CA GLY A 160 -3.30 -22.32 16.79
C GLY A 160 -2.34 -22.28 15.57
N LYS A 161 -2.69 -21.59 14.50
CA LYS A 161 -1.85 -21.40 13.31
C LYS A 161 -1.20 -20.01 13.29
N LYS A 162 0.00 -19.91 12.71
CA LYS A 162 0.66 -18.64 12.46
C LYS A 162 0.08 -18.00 11.21
N ILE A 163 -0.28 -16.72 11.31
CA ILE A 163 -0.76 -15.89 10.20
C ILE A 163 0.03 -14.58 10.12
N LEU A 164 0.04 -13.96 8.95
CA LEU A 164 0.51 -12.59 8.78
C LEU A 164 -0.57 -11.63 9.28
N LEU A 165 -0.15 -10.62 10.03
CA LEU A 165 -1.03 -9.55 10.51
C LEU A 165 -0.51 -8.20 10.04
N HIS A 166 -1.33 -7.48 9.32
CA HIS A 166 -1.06 -6.13 8.84
C HIS A 166 -1.98 -5.12 9.54
N LEU A 167 -1.39 -4.07 10.10
CA LEU A 167 -2.13 -2.96 10.68
C LEU A 167 -1.95 -1.73 9.81
N GLU A 168 -2.93 -1.41 8.99
CA GLU A 168 -2.92 -0.22 8.14
C GLU A 168 -3.09 1.04 8.98
N ILE A 169 -2.15 1.96 8.85
CA ILE A 169 -2.06 3.13 9.71
C ILE A 169 -1.78 4.40 8.90
N ASN A 170 -1.96 5.55 9.53
CA ASN A 170 -1.34 6.78 9.09
C ASN A 170 -0.02 6.93 9.88
N PRO A 171 1.16 6.89 9.21
CA PRO A 171 2.47 6.89 9.87
C PRO A 171 2.73 8.15 10.70
N GLU A 172 2.15 9.28 10.32
CA GLU A 172 2.25 10.56 11.05
C GLU A 172 1.35 10.63 12.29
N SER A 173 0.41 9.67 12.44
CA SER A 173 -0.61 9.71 13.49
C SER A 173 -0.48 8.56 14.49
N LYS A 174 0.16 8.84 15.64
CA LYS A 174 0.23 7.87 16.75
C LYS A 174 -1.15 7.39 17.23
N SER A 175 -2.19 8.21 17.08
CA SER A 175 -3.57 7.82 17.39
C SER A 175 -4.10 6.79 16.38
N SER A 176 -3.68 6.86 15.11
CA SER A 176 -3.98 5.84 14.10
C SER A 176 -3.36 4.49 14.51
N TRP A 177 -2.10 4.48 14.93
CA TRP A 177 -1.41 3.28 15.40
C TRP A 177 -2.13 2.62 16.57
N SER A 178 -2.52 3.43 17.57
CA SER A 178 -3.22 2.94 18.75
C SER A 178 -4.60 2.36 18.41
N ARG A 179 -5.34 3.01 17.51
CA ARG A 179 -6.65 2.51 17.06
C ARG A 179 -6.54 1.20 16.28
N ALA A 180 -5.61 1.10 15.33
CA ALA A 180 -5.40 -0.14 14.56
C ALA A 180 -5.03 -1.31 15.47
N ARG A 181 -4.11 -1.10 16.43
CA ARG A 181 -3.77 -2.11 17.44
C ARG A 181 -4.96 -2.54 18.29
N THR A 182 -5.77 -1.58 18.74
CA THR A 182 -6.97 -1.86 19.53
C THR A 182 -7.99 -2.66 18.72
N ALA A 183 -8.16 -2.34 17.43
CA ALA A 183 -9.03 -3.06 16.53
C ALA A 183 -8.56 -4.51 16.32
N ALA A 184 -7.27 -4.71 16.01
CA ALA A 184 -6.69 -6.04 15.83
C ALA A 184 -6.77 -6.90 17.09
N LYS A 185 -6.52 -6.32 18.28
CA LYS A 185 -6.68 -7.06 19.56
C LYS A 185 -8.08 -7.59 19.75
N LYS A 186 -9.13 -6.81 19.41
CA LYS A 186 -10.51 -7.26 19.50
C LYS A 186 -10.77 -8.47 18.59
N LEU A 187 -10.18 -8.50 17.40
CA LEU A 187 -10.31 -9.63 16.49
C LEU A 187 -9.58 -10.86 17.03
N VAL A 188 -8.30 -10.72 17.37
CA VAL A 188 -7.46 -11.83 17.83
C VAL A 188 -7.99 -12.42 19.15
N THR A 189 -8.51 -11.58 20.06
CA THR A 189 -9.11 -12.05 21.32
C THR A 189 -10.42 -12.82 21.10
N ASN A 190 -11.16 -12.51 20.02
CA ASN A 190 -12.42 -13.18 19.66
C ASN A 190 -12.28 -14.02 18.39
N GLN A 191 -11.11 -14.56 18.13
CA GLN A 191 -10.73 -15.22 16.87
C GLN A 191 -11.66 -16.37 16.49
N GLU A 192 -12.10 -17.20 17.42
CA GLU A 192 -13.00 -18.34 17.15
C GLU A 192 -14.32 -17.90 16.52
N SER A 193 -14.91 -16.85 17.06
CA SER A 193 -16.18 -16.31 16.58
C SER A 193 -16.01 -15.63 15.21
N TRP A 194 -14.91 -14.89 15.00
CA TRP A 194 -14.62 -14.24 13.73
C TRP A 194 -14.24 -15.25 12.64
N ASP A 195 -13.40 -16.23 12.95
CA ASP A 195 -13.01 -17.29 12.00
C ASP A 195 -14.24 -18.05 11.51
N ARG A 196 -15.12 -18.47 12.42
CA ARG A 196 -16.36 -19.13 12.06
C ARG A 196 -17.24 -18.26 11.16
N ALA A 197 -17.47 -17.00 11.53
CA ALA A 197 -18.31 -16.09 10.74
C ALA A 197 -17.74 -15.82 9.34
N MET A 198 -16.41 -15.68 9.22
CA MET A 198 -15.74 -15.49 7.94
C MET A 198 -15.89 -16.72 7.04
N ARG A 199 -15.66 -17.93 7.58
CA ARG A 199 -15.75 -19.18 6.81
C ARG A 199 -17.19 -19.49 6.39
N GLU A 200 -18.16 -19.33 7.30
CA GLU A 200 -19.57 -19.55 6.98
C GLU A 200 -20.06 -18.59 5.90
N PHE A 201 -19.68 -17.30 6.00
CA PHE A 201 -20.04 -16.32 4.98
C PHE A 201 -19.38 -16.61 3.62
N ALA A 202 -18.10 -17.01 3.61
CA ALA A 202 -17.44 -17.40 2.36
C ALA A 202 -18.05 -18.65 1.74
N ALA A 203 -18.40 -19.66 2.55
CA ALA A 203 -19.06 -20.87 2.07
C ALA A 203 -20.42 -20.55 1.43
N GLU A 204 -21.26 -19.74 2.09
CA GLU A 204 -22.55 -19.29 1.52
C GLU A 204 -22.38 -18.63 0.13
N LYS A 205 -21.31 -17.87 -0.06
CA LYS A 205 -21.10 -17.07 -1.30
C LYS A 205 -20.35 -17.81 -2.39
N LEU A 206 -19.46 -18.75 -2.04
CA LEU A 206 -18.46 -19.27 -2.98
C LEU A 206 -18.54 -20.78 -3.21
N THR A 207 -19.37 -21.54 -2.48
CA THR A 207 -19.45 -22.99 -2.66
C THR A 207 -19.99 -23.36 -4.06
N GLU A 208 -20.94 -22.60 -4.59
CA GLU A 208 -21.45 -22.83 -5.97
C GLU A 208 -20.33 -22.61 -6.98
N LEU A 209 -19.59 -21.50 -6.85
CA LEU A 209 -18.44 -21.20 -7.71
C LEU A 209 -17.33 -22.27 -7.60
N ALA A 210 -17.07 -22.78 -6.38
CA ALA A 210 -16.10 -23.87 -6.19
C ALA A 210 -16.51 -25.16 -6.93
N ASN A 211 -17.80 -25.48 -6.94
CA ASN A 211 -18.32 -26.60 -7.72
C ASN A 211 -18.24 -26.37 -9.23
N ASP A 212 -18.44 -25.13 -9.71
CA ASP A 212 -18.27 -24.79 -11.12
C ASP A 212 -16.81 -25.00 -11.55
N TRP A 213 -15.85 -24.54 -10.73
CA TRP A 213 -14.43 -24.75 -10.99
C TRP A 213 -14.04 -26.23 -10.92
N GLN A 214 -14.57 -26.98 -9.95
CA GLN A 214 -14.36 -28.43 -9.84
C GLN A 214 -14.84 -29.16 -11.09
N ALA A 215 -15.98 -28.77 -11.67
CA ALA A 215 -16.52 -29.38 -12.88
C ALA A 215 -15.67 -29.14 -14.13
N GLU A 216 -14.87 -28.07 -14.16
CA GLU A 216 -13.91 -27.73 -15.22
C GLU A 216 -12.56 -28.44 -15.03
N ASP A 217 -12.25 -28.92 -13.84
CA ASP A 217 -11.00 -29.62 -13.51
C ASP A 217 -11.07 -31.09 -13.93
N GLU A 218 -10.27 -31.49 -14.93
CA GLU A 218 -10.23 -32.87 -15.44
C GLU A 218 -9.89 -33.91 -14.35
N ALA A 219 -9.17 -33.52 -13.30
CA ALA A 219 -8.77 -34.41 -12.22
C ALA A 219 -9.88 -34.62 -11.18
N HIS A 220 -10.78 -33.66 -11.00
CA HIS A 220 -11.73 -33.58 -9.90
C HIS A 220 -13.20 -33.47 -10.30
N ARG A 221 -13.52 -33.38 -11.61
CA ARG A 221 -14.88 -33.18 -12.12
C ARG A 221 -15.86 -34.31 -11.79
N ASP A 222 -15.34 -35.50 -11.52
CA ASP A 222 -16.15 -36.68 -11.17
C ASP A 222 -16.25 -36.90 -9.66
N ASP A 223 -15.61 -36.03 -8.84
CA ASP A 223 -15.71 -36.08 -7.39
C ASP A 223 -17.08 -35.61 -6.88
N ALA A 224 -17.40 -35.98 -5.63
CA ALA A 224 -18.63 -35.50 -5.01
C ALA A 224 -18.64 -33.97 -4.90
N PRO A 225 -19.80 -33.32 -5.09
CA PRO A 225 -19.90 -31.87 -4.97
C PRO A 225 -19.42 -31.37 -3.60
N ILE A 226 -18.71 -30.23 -3.61
CA ILE A 226 -18.27 -29.55 -2.40
C ILE A 226 -19.50 -29.02 -1.68
N THR A 227 -19.69 -29.39 -0.40
CA THR A 227 -20.72 -28.82 0.46
C THR A 227 -20.18 -27.58 1.19
N GLU A 228 -21.07 -26.72 1.72
CA GLU A 228 -20.65 -25.59 2.55
C GLU A 228 -19.82 -26.04 3.76
N GLU A 229 -20.18 -27.17 4.40
CA GLU A 229 -19.42 -27.72 5.54
C GLU A 229 -18.02 -28.21 5.10
N ALA A 230 -17.88 -28.75 3.89
CA ALA A 230 -16.59 -29.13 3.34
C ALA A 230 -15.75 -27.88 2.99
N PHE A 231 -16.35 -26.88 2.38
CA PHE A 231 -15.73 -25.60 2.05
C PHE A 231 -15.15 -24.93 3.30
N VAL A 232 -15.97 -24.78 4.36
CA VAL A 232 -15.56 -24.20 5.67
C VAL A 232 -14.31 -24.89 6.25
N LYS A 233 -14.18 -26.21 6.09
CA LYS A 233 -13.04 -26.97 6.62
C LYS A 233 -11.77 -26.82 5.76
N ARG A 234 -11.91 -26.58 4.47
CA ARG A 234 -10.81 -26.53 3.51
C ARG A 234 -10.07 -25.21 3.54
N ILE A 235 -10.76 -24.07 3.58
CA ILE A 235 -10.08 -22.77 3.57
C ILE A 235 -9.29 -22.53 4.86
N THR A 236 -8.13 -21.89 4.76
CA THR A 236 -7.25 -21.62 5.91
C THR A 236 -6.79 -20.17 5.89
N LEU A 237 -7.03 -19.41 6.98
CA LEU A 237 -6.56 -18.03 7.10
C LEU A 237 -5.03 -17.97 7.02
N SER A 238 -4.51 -17.18 6.10
CA SER A 238 -3.09 -16.91 5.90
C SER A 238 -2.70 -15.48 6.28
N GLU A 239 -3.57 -14.51 5.98
CA GLU A 239 -3.30 -13.09 6.21
C GLU A 239 -4.54 -12.34 6.72
N LEU A 240 -4.31 -11.38 7.62
CA LEU A 240 -5.34 -10.51 8.19
C LEU A 240 -4.86 -9.05 8.19
N SER A 241 -5.55 -8.18 7.46
CA SER A 241 -5.33 -6.73 7.47
C SER A 241 -6.42 -6.02 8.28
N VAL A 242 -6.00 -5.05 9.09
CA VAL A 242 -6.90 -4.27 9.95
C VAL A 242 -6.56 -2.79 9.86
N THR A 243 -7.53 -1.96 9.49
CA THR A 243 -7.36 -0.51 9.44
C THR A 243 -7.56 0.16 10.79
N SER A 244 -7.07 1.38 10.93
CA SER A 244 -7.35 2.22 12.12
C SER A 244 -8.83 2.60 12.28
N GLY A 245 -9.65 2.44 11.24
CA GLY A 245 -11.10 2.59 11.25
C GLY A 245 -11.85 1.34 11.67
N GLY A 246 -11.15 0.19 11.81
CA GLY A 246 -11.72 -1.10 12.16
C GLY A 246 -12.31 -1.86 10.97
N SER A 247 -11.96 -1.50 9.74
CA SER A 247 -12.20 -2.34 8.57
C SER A 247 -11.25 -3.53 8.59
N ILE A 248 -11.67 -4.63 8.02
CA ILE A 248 -11.00 -5.93 8.05
C ILE A 248 -10.95 -6.47 6.63
N THR A 249 -9.79 -6.96 6.24
CA THR A 249 -9.60 -7.81 5.04
C THR A 249 -8.84 -9.05 5.46
N ALA A 250 -9.37 -10.22 5.17
CA ALA A 250 -8.78 -11.51 5.48
C ALA A 250 -8.60 -12.32 4.20
N TYR A 251 -7.42 -12.92 4.03
CA TYR A 251 -7.12 -13.81 2.91
C TYR A 251 -6.96 -15.23 3.42
N PHE A 252 -7.70 -16.13 2.80
CA PHE A 252 -7.66 -17.55 3.11
C PHE A 252 -7.06 -18.29 1.90
N ASP A 253 -6.19 -19.25 2.20
CA ASP A 253 -5.75 -20.24 1.22
C ASP A 253 -6.95 -21.14 0.88
N ASP A 254 -7.15 -21.44 -0.39
CA ASP A 254 -8.34 -22.08 -0.95
C ASP A 254 -8.30 -23.61 -0.98
N ASP A 255 -7.19 -24.25 -0.53
CA ASP A 255 -6.98 -25.71 -0.66
C ASP A 255 -7.21 -26.21 -2.10
N ASP A 256 -6.73 -25.43 -3.05
CA ASP A 256 -6.78 -25.70 -4.51
C ASP A 256 -8.21 -25.80 -5.12
N MET A 257 -9.22 -25.28 -4.39
CA MET A 257 -10.59 -25.20 -4.92
C MET A 257 -10.72 -24.20 -6.07
N PHE A 258 -9.84 -23.20 -6.11
CA PHE A 258 -9.82 -22.12 -7.08
C PHE A 258 -8.43 -21.97 -7.71
N TRP A 259 -7.70 -23.09 -7.87
CA TRP A 259 -6.41 -23.17 -8.53
C TRP A 259 -5.37 -22.21 -7.98
N GLY A 260 -5.37 -22.03 -6.65
CA GLY A 260 -4.42 -21.18 -5.93
C GLY A 260 -4.81 -19.70 -5.85
N HIS A 261 -6.03 -19.31 -6.23
CA HIS A 261 -6.56 -17.99 -5.92
C HIS A 261 -6.91 -17.90 -4.43
N ALA A 262 -6.58 -16.76 -3.81
CA ALA A 262 -6.96 -16.55 -2.43
C ALA A 262 -8.46 -16.23 -2.29
N VAL A 263 -9.10 -16.71 -1.21
CA VAL A 263 -10.44 -16.27 -0.83
C VAL A 263 -10.32 -14.99 0.00
N GLU A 264 -10.75 -13.87 -0.56
CA GLU A 264 -10.78 -12.57 0.11
C GLU A 264 -12.10 -12.37 0.84
N ILE A 265 -12.02 -12.02 2.12
CA ILE A 265 -13.18 -11.74 2.97
C ILE A 265 -13.03 -10.37 3.60
N CYS A 266 -14.02 -9.49 3.38
CA CYS A 266 -14.02 -8.14 3.94
C CYS A 266 -15.15 -7.93 4.93
N GLY A 267 -14.90 -7.01 5.87
CA GLY A 267 -15.89 -6.63 6.88
C GLY A 267 -15.41 -5.48 7.75
N SER A 268 -16.03 -5.35 8.92
CA SER A 268 -15.57 -4.42 9.94
C SER A 268 -16.01 -4.85 11.33
N LEU A 269 -15.31 -4.36 12.35
CA LEU A 269 -15.69 -4.56 13.76
C LEU A 269 -17.14 -4.15 14.08
N LYS A 270 -17.69 -3.20 13.31
CA LYS A 270 -19.04 -2.67 13.53
C LYS A 270 -20.13 -3.47 12.82
N LYS A 271 -19.85 -3.93 11.59
CA LYS A 271 -20.85 -4.55 10.71
C LYS A 271 -20.73 -6.07 10.62
N GLY A 272 -19.66 -6.65 11.17
CA GLY A 272 -19.32 -8.05 10.92
C GLY A 272 -18.73 -8.26 9.51
N VAL A 273 -18.81 -9.48 9.01
CA VAL A 273 -18.43 -9.86 7.64
C VAL A 273 -19.49 -9.35 6.66
N THR A 274 -19.07 -8.79 5.54
CA THR A 274 -19.97 -8.14 4.56
C THR A 274 -19.69 -8.51 3.11
N TYR A 275 -18.55 -9.16 2.82
CA TYR A 275 -18.15 -9.47 1.45
C TYR A 275 -17.22 -10.69 1.44
N ALA A 276 -17.34 -11.52 0.42
CA ALA A 276 -16.39 -12.58 0.09
C ALA A 276 -16.30 -12.72 -1.45
N ASN A 277 -15.09 -12.89 -1.97
CA ASN A 277 -14.80 -13.12 -3.38
C ASN A 277 -13.42 -13.78 -3.53
N LEU A 278 -13.03 -14.08 -4.76
CA LEU A 278 -11.67 -14.49 -5.09
C LEU A 278 -10.78 -13.26 -5.30
N ALA A 279 -9.52 -13.36 -4.87
CA ALA A 279 -8.46 -12.40 -5.14
C ALA A 279 -7.33 -13.11 -5.92
N GLY A 280 -6.83 -12.44 -7.01
CA GLY A 280 -5.76 -12.95 -7.86
C GLY A 280 -5.93 -12.52 -9.30
#